data_82102a27057ceb9cea6906a2cf415761
#
_entry.id   82102a27057ceb9cea6906a2cf415761
#
_cell.length_a   1.000
_cell.length_b   1.000
_cell.length_c   1.000
_cell.angle_alpha   90.00
_cell.angle_beta   90.00
_cell.angle_gamma   90.00
#
_symmetry.space_group_name_H-M   'P 1'
#
loop_
_entity.id
_entity.type
_entity.pdbx_description
1 polymer ?
#
loop_
_entity_poly.entity_id
_entity_poly.type
_entity_poly.pdbx_seq_one_letter_code
_entity_poly.pdbx_strand_id
1 'polypeptide(L)'
;KLSPEFIRRERKKAWIALLIGFISLGAAYGLDKRYELKSDLYPANVCYNVALAFQRNAQTRTYHRTSENFTFNAQPSHPEDRREIYIMVVGETSRALNWSLYDYDRDTNPELSKIEGVTSFCHVLTESNTTHKSVPMLLSPVSAQNFDSIYYRKSIITAFKEAGFQTAFFSNQRYNHSFIDFFGMEADTYDFIKEDSQDSQYNPSDDDLLMLVEKELEKGNRKQFIVLHTYGSHFNYRERYPEAAAFFLPDFPVDAEVKYRDNLMNAYDNSIRYTDNFL
;
A
#
# COMPACT_ATOMS: atom_id res chain seq x y z
N LYS A 1 3.04 59.89 -14.11
CA LYS A 1 3.47 59.38 -12.78
C LYS A 1 2.32 59.59 -11.80
N LEU A 2 1.94 58.56 -11.03
CA LEU A 2 0.91 58.65 -9.98
C LEU A 2 1.41 59.59 -8.86
N SER A 3 0.50 60.41 -8.31
CA SER A 3 0.90 61.30 -7.21
C SER A 3 1.25 60.53 -5.95
N PRO A 4 2.19 61.01 -5.11
CA PRO A 4 2.54 60.36 -3.86
C PRO A 4 1.34 60.16 -2.92
N GLU A 5 0.40 61.08 -2.92
CA GLU A 5 -0.84 61.00 -2.13
C GLU A 5 -1.77 59.90 -2.61
N PHE A 6 -1.90 59.72 -3.93
CA PHE A 6 -2.65 58.60 -4.50
C PHE A 6 -2.06 57.25 -4.08
N ILE A 7 -0.74 57.11 -4.21
CA ILE A 7 -0.03 55.85 -3.82
C ILE A 7 -0.24 55.56 -2.32
N ARG A 8 -0.14 56.57 -1.47
CA ARG A 8 -0.32 56.45 -0.03
C ARG A 8 -1.75 56.00 0.33
N ARG A 9 -2.76 56.58 -0.36
CA ARG A 9 -4.17 56.23 -0.16
C ARG A 9 -4.46 54.80 -0.59
N GLU A 10 -3.96 54.39 -1.74
CA GLU A 10 -4.19 53.01 -2.22
C GLU A 10 -3.44 51.97 -1.36
N ARG A 11 -2.23 52.27 -0.90
CA ARG A 11 -1.54 51.42 0.09
C ARG A 11 -2.34 51.30 1.39
N LYS A 12 -2.95 52.38 1.89
CA LYS A 12 -3.79 52.33 3.09
C LYS A 12 -5.02 51.44 2.88
N LYS A 13 -5.69 51.55 1.73
CA LYS A 13 -6.82 50.67 1.38
C LYS A 13 -6.40 49.19 1.29
N ALA A 14 -5.25 48.91 0.69
CA ALA A 14 -4.72 47.57 0.59
C ALA A 14 -4.44 46.97 1.95
N TRP A 15 -3.85 47.71 2.88
CA TRP A 15 -3.63 47.25 4.27
C TRP A 15 -4.94 47.01 5.02
N ILE A 16 -5.96 47.86 4.84
CA ILE A 16 -7.28 47.67 5.43
C ILE A 16 -7.93 46.41 4.88
N ALA A 17 -7.88 46.21 3.56
CA ALA A 17 -8.42 45.00 2.94
C ALA A 17 -7.73 43.71 3.44
N LEU A 18 -6.39 43.75 3.57
CA LEU A 18 -5.62 42.68 4.15
C LEU A 18 -6.03 42.38 5.61
N LEU A 19 -6.20 43.44 6.43
CA LEU A 19 -6.61 43.29 7.82
C LEU A 19 -8.02 42.67 7.93
N ILE A 20 -8.96 43.16 7.11
CA ILE A 20 -10.32 42.59 7.04
C ILE A 20 -10.27 41.14 6.61
N GLY A 21 -9.44 40.81 5.60
CA GLY A 21 -9.24 39.40 5.16
C GLY A 21 -8.72 38.50 6.28
N PHE A 22 -7.74 38.96 7.04
CA PHE A 22 -7.22 38.20 8.19
C PHE A 22 -8.25 38.02 9.32
N ILE A 23 -9.03 39.08 9.62
CA ILE A 23 -10.09 39.04 10.62
C ILE A 23 -11.19 38.04 10.19
N SER A 24 -11.62 38.13 8.91
CA SER A 24 -12.64 37.23 8.35
C SER A 24 -12.17 35.79 8.36
N LEU A 25 -10.89 35.56 8.04
CA LEU A 25 -10.28 34.21 8.09
C LEU A 25 -10.23 33.67 9.51
N GLY A 26 -9.81 34.51 10.48
CA GLY A 26 -9.79 34.14 11.89
C GLY A 26 -11.20 33.85 12.45
N ALA A 27 -12.19 34.64 12.04
CA ALA A 27 -13.58 34.42 12.41
C ALA A 27 -14.12 33.11 11.80
N ALA A 28 -13.87 32.85 10.54
CA ALA A 28 -14.28 31.61 9.88
C ALA A 28 -13.66 30.38 10.56
N TYR A 29 -12.38 30.44 10.88
CA TYR A 29 -11.68 29.36 11.61
C TYR A 29 -12.18 29.19 13.05
N GLY A 30 -12.54 30.28 13.72
CA GLY A 30 -13.08 30.23 15.09
C GLY A 30 -14.52 29.74 15.17
N LEU A 31 -15.31 29.96 14.12
CA LEU A 31 -16.73 29.60 14.06
C LEU A 31 -16.96 28.16 13.56
N ASP A 32 -16.10 27.68 12.66
CA ASP A 32 -16.25 26.32 12.12
C ASP A 32 -14.94 25.53 12.25
N LYS A 33 -14.86 24.76 13.33
CA LYS A 33 -13.69 23.87 13.63
C LYS A 33 -13.54 22.72 12.64
N ARG A 34 -14.47 22.52 11.69
CA ARG A 34 -14.37 21.50 10.64
C ARG A 34 -13.35 21.89 9.56
N TYR A 35 -13.03 23.17 9.44
CA TYR A 35 -12.02 23.65 8.48
C TYR A 35 -10.63 23.70 9.09
N GLU A 36 -9.69 23.01 8.47
CA GLU A 36 -8.27 23.15 8.77
C GLU A 36 -7.59 24.03 7.71
N LEU A 37 -7.06 25.19 8.12
CA LEU A 37 -6.34 26.11 7.24
C LEU A 37 -5.27 25.44 6.38
N LYS A 38 -4.60 24.41 6.94
CA LYS A 38 -3.53 23.69 6.27
C LYS A 38 -4.01 22.70 5.21
N SER A 39 -5.26 22.23 5.27
CA SER A 39 -5.82 21.26 4.32
C SER A 39 -6.83 21.90 3.36
N ASP A 40 -7.62 22.85 3.82
CA ASP A 40 -8.82 23.27 3.11
C ASP A 40 -8.69 24.64 2.44
N LEU A 41 -7.74 25.47 2.86
CA LEU A 41 -7.61 26.84 2.33
C LEU A 41 -6.50 26.97 1.28
N TYR A 42 -6.87 27.28 0.04
CA TYR A 42 -5.93 27.69 -0.99
C TYR A 42 -5.48 29.16 -0.77
N PRO A 43 -4.18 29.54 -0.91
CA PRO A 43 -3.03 28.68 -1.25
C PRO A 43 -2.28 28.08 -0.05
N ALA A 44 -2.79 28.21 1.18
CA ALA A 44 -2.12 27.73 2.39
C ALA A 44 -1.89 26.22 2.36
N ASN A 45 -2.87 25.45 1.86
CA ASN A 45 -2.75 24.01 1.69
C ASN A 45 -1.61 23.60 0.74
N VAL A 46 -1.38 24.38 -0.34
CA VAL A 46 -0.26 24.11 -1.26
C VAL A 46 1.07 24.32 -0.56
N CYS A 47 1.24 25.46 0.13
CA CYS A 47 2.46 25.76 0.87
C CYS A 47 2.73 24.72 1.96
N TYR A 48 1.68 24.33 2.70
CA TYR A 48 1.78 23.29 3.73
C TYR A 48 2.17 21.94 3.15
N ASN A 49 1.52 21.50 2.06
CA ASN A 49 1.80 20.21 1.44
C ASN A 49 3.22 20.14 0.84
N VAL A 50 3.70 21.26 0.27
CA VAL A 50 5.09 21.36 -0.20
C VAL A 50 6.07 21.22 0.96
N ALA A 51 5.86 21.97 2.05
CA ALA A 51 6.70 21.87 3.25
C ALA A 51 6.67 20.44 3.84
N LEU A 52 5.48 19.83 3.93
CA LEU A 52 5.29 18.47 4.39
C LEU A 52 6.00 17.44 3.51
N ALA A 53 5.97 17.63 2.18
CA ALA A 53 6.67 16.76 1.24
C ALA A 53 8.20 16.81 1.44
N PHE A 54 8.76 18.00 1.65
CA PHE A 54 10.19 18.13 1.98
C PHE A 54 10.54 17.50 3.33
N GLN A 55 9.71 17.71 4.35
CA GLN A 55 9.91 17.10 5.67
C GLN A 55 9.90 15.58 5.58
N ARG A 56 8.89 15.00 4.95
CA ARG A 56 8.75 13.55 4.78
C ARG A 56 9.89 12.96 3.96
N ASN A 57 10.32 13.62 2.90
CA ASN A 57 11.47 13.19 2.10
C ASN A 57 12.75 13.16 2.96
N ALA A 58 12.99 14.19 3.77
CA ALA A 58 14.14 14.23 4.68
C ALA A 58 14.08 13.08 5.71
N GLN A 59 12.92 12.83 6.32
CA GLN A 59 12.71 11.73 7.26
C GLN A 59 12.90 10.36 6.59
N THR A 60 12.36 10.17 5.39
CA THR A 60 12.52 8.94 4.60
C THR A 60 14.00 8.66 4.29
N ARG A 61 14.76 9.68 3.87
CA ARG A 61 16.20 9.54 3.61
C ARG A 61 17.02 9.13 4.84
N THR A 62 16.54 9.48 6.02
CA THR A 62 17.23 9.16 7.28
C THR A 62 16.72 7.88 7.94
N TYR A 63 15.74 7.21 7.34
CA TYR A 63 15.07 6.03 7.91
C TYR A 63 16.03 4.95 8.40
N HIS A 64 17.01 4.56 7.58
CA HIS A 64 17.98 3.53 7.98
C HIS A 64 18.70 3.86 9.29
N ARG A 65 19.02 5.14 9.50
CA ARG A 65 19.68 5.61 10.73
C ARG A 65 18.71 5.70 11.91
N THR A 66 17.48 6.18 11.67
CA THR A 66 16.49 6.40 12.74
C THR A 66 15.88 5.11 13.24
N SER A 67 15.84 4.04 12.41
CA SER A 67 15.34 2.72 12.75
C SER A 67 16.44 1.72 13.15
N GLU A 68 17.74 2.10 13.07
CA GLU A 68 18.89 1.21 13.28
C GLU A 68 18.84 0.46 14.62
N ASN A 69 18.50 1.17 15.69
CA ASN A 69 18.47 0.61 17.04
C ASN A 69 17.11 0.00 17.42
N PHE A 70 16.17 -0.09 16.49
CA PHE A 70 14.88 -0.72 16.78
C PHE A 70 15.04 -2.24 16.80
N THR A 71 14.49 -2.88 17.82
CA THR A 71 14.42 -4.33 17.94
C THR A 71 13.05 -4.74 18.49
N PHE A 72 12.54 -5.88 18.04
CA PHE A 72 11.37 -6.54 18.61
C PHE A 72 11.73 -7.36 19.85
N ASN A 73 13.01 -7.71 20.04
CA ASN A 73 13.47 -8.72 20.98
C ASN A 73 12.73 -10.06 20.80
N ALA A 74 12.46 -10.39 19.54
CA ALA A 74 11.74 -11.60 19.20
C ALA A 74 12.58 -12.85 19.48
N GLN A 75 11.90 -13.89 19.98
CA GLN A 75 12.53 -15.16 20.29
C GLN A 75 11.77 -16.28 19.57
N PRO A 76 12.43 -17.36 19.14
CA PRO A 76 11.75 -18.50 18.56
C PRO A 76 10.85 -19.17 19.59
N SER A 77 9.62 -19.49 19.22
CA SER A 77 8.65 -20.19 20.08
C SER A 77 8.79 -21.71 20.04
N HIS A 78 9.55 -22.23 19.07
CA HIS A 78 9.79 -23.66 18.89
C HIS A 78 11.29 -23.96 18.80
N PRO A 79 11.71 -25.23 19.10
CA PRO A 79 13.10 -25.65 18.99
C PRO A 79 13.71 -25.37 17.61
N GLU A 80 15.02 -25.20 17.55
CA GLU A 80 15.76 -24.90 16.33
C GLU A 80 15.69 -26.03 15.28
N ASP A 81 15.55 -27.26 15.71
CA ASP A 81 15.45 -28.44 14.84
C ASP A 81 14.08 -28.61 14.18
N ARG A 82 13.05 -27.91 14.67
CA ARG A 82 11.74 -27.90 14.05
C ARG A 82 11.77 -27.15 12.72
N ARG A 83 11.25 -27.80 11.67
CA ARG A 83 11.05 -27.15 10.38
C ARG A 83 9.80 -26.26 10.44
N GLU A 84 9.97 -24.98 10.10
CA GLU A 84 8.92 -23.98 10.10
C GLU A 84 9.05 -23.09 8.85
N ILE A 85 8.05 -23.13 8.00
CA ILE A 85 7.98 -22.29 6.81
C ILE A 85 6.68 -21.50 6.89
N TYR A 86 6.81 -20.19 6.91
CA TYR A 86 5.68 -19.26 6.88
C TYR A 86 5.74 -18.45 5.61
N ILE A 87 4.64 -18.43 4.86
CA ILE A 87 4.48 -17.60 3.66
C ILE A 87 3.35 -16.61 3.94
N MET A 88 3.67 -15.32 3.88
CA MET A 88 2.72 -14.24 4.02
C MET A 88 2.45 -13.63 2.64
N VAL A 89 1.24 -13.77 2.14
CA VAL A 89 0.83 -13.15 0.88
C VAL A 89 0.10 -11.86 1.18
N VAL A 90 0.65 -10.75 0.72
CA VAL A 90 0.05 -9.42 0.78
C VAL A 90 -0.66 -9.17 -0.54
N GLY A 91 -1.99 -9.27 -0.54
CA GLY A 91 -2.84 -9.02 -1.69
C GLY A 91 -3.00 -7.52 -1.98
N GLU A 92 -3.52 -7.19 -3.15
CA GLU A 92 -3.76 -5.81 -3.59
C GLU A 92 -5.18 -5.67 -4.15
N THR A 93 -5.90 -4.65 -3.71
CA THR A 93 -7.21 -4.20 -4.24
C THR A 93 -8.29 -5.29 -4.28
N SER A 94 -8.19 -6.35 -3.47
CA SER A 94 -9.14 -7.46 -3.41
C SER A 94 -10.06 -7.32 -2.19
N ARG A 95 -11.33 -6.95 -2.40
CA ARG A 95 -12.26 -6.72 -1.31
C ARG A 95 -13.06 -7.98 -0.96
N ALA A 96 -13.27 -8.23 0.32
CA ALA A 96 -13.99 -9.40 0.84
C ALA A 96 -15.40 -9.59 0.23
N LEU A 97 -16.12 -8.50 -0.08
CA LEU A 97 -17.48 -8.56 -0.66
C LEU A 97 -17.56 -9.21 -2.05
N ASN A 98 -16.44 -9.48 -2.70
CA ASN A 98 -16.39 -10.20 -3.97
C ASN A 98 -15.72 -11.60 -3.81
N TRP A 99 -15.56 -12.08 -2.59
CA TRP A 99 -15.04 -13.41 -2.31
C TRP A 99 -16.18 -14.38 -1.96
N SER A 100 -16.31 -15.49 -2.70
CA SER A 100 -17.32 -16.51 -2.40
C SER A 100 -17.13 -17.15 -1.02
N LEU A 101 -15.92 -17.14 -0.47
CA LEU A 101 -15.64 -17.51 0.93
C LEU A 101 -16.33 -16.64 1.98
N TYR A 102 -16.88 -15.47 1.57
CA TYR A 102 -17.63 -14.53 2.41
C TYR A 102 -19.06 -14.31 1.89
N ASP A 103 -19.68 -15.37 1.36
CA ASP A 103 -21.06 -15.38 0.89
C ASP A 103 -21.33 -14.49 -0.35
N TYR A 104 -20.33 -14.26 -1.18
CA TYR A 104 -20.55 -13.64 -2.49
C TYR A 104 -21.18 -14.64 -3.45
N ASP A 105 -22.22 -14.23 -4.19
CA ASP A 105 -23.04 -15.11 -5.04
C ASP A 105 -22.28 -15.74 -6.22
N ARG A 106 -21.13 -15.18 -6.61
CA ARG A 106 -20.34 -15.67 -7.73
C ARG A 106 -19.15 -16.49 -7.22
N ASP A 107 -18.86 -17.58 -7.90
CA ASP A 107 -17.76 -18.50 -7.55
C ASP A 107 -16.40 -17.91 -7.89
N THR A 108 -15.89 -17.08 -6.99
CA THR A 108 -14.59 -16.40 -7.11
C THR A 108 -13.45 -17.08 -6.36
N ASN A 109 -13.75 -18.04 -5.48
CA ASN A 109 -12.73 -18.78 -4.71
C ASN A 109 -12.90 -20.31 -4.80
N PRO A 110 -12.93 -20.89 -6.02
CA PRO A 110 -13.17 -22.32 -6.18
C PRO A 110 -12.03 -23.20 -5.66
N GLU A 111 -10.78 -22.71 -5.64
CA GLU A 111 -9.63 -23.50 -5.22
C GLU A 111 -9.45 -23.46 -3.70
N LEU A 112 -9.47 -22.29 -3.08
CA LEU A 112 -9.39 -22.18 -1.63
C LEU A 112 -10.55 -22.89 -0.90
N SER A 113 -11.73 -22.94 -1.53
CA SER A 113 -12.89 -23.67 -0.97
C SER A 113 -12.69 -25.17 -0.85
N LYS A 114 -11.73 -25.75 -1.57
CA LYS A 114 -11.39 -27.19 -1.56
C LYS A 114 -10.30 -27.54 -0.56
N ILE A 115 -9.55 -26.53 -0.08
CA ILE A 115 -8.40 -26.75 0.80
C ILE A 115 -8.88 -26.95 2.23
N GLU A 116 -8.56 -28.12 2.81
CA GLU A 116 -8.80 -28.36 4.24
C GLU A 116 -7.92 -27.47 5.12
N GLY A 117 -8.48 -26.95 6.20
CA GLY A 117 -7.75 -26.12 7.17
C GLY A 117 -7.67 -24.64 6.84
N VAL A 118 -8.31 -24.19 5.77
CA VAL A 118 -8.48 -22.75 5.51
C VAL A 118 -9.34 -22.11 6.60
N THR A 119 -8.85 -21.02 7.18
CA THR A 119 -9.59 -20.21 8.14
C THR A 119 -9.82 -18.83 7.55
N SER A 120 -11.08 -18.42 7.37
CA SER A 120 -11.47 -17.11 6.92
C SER A 120 -11.84 -16.20 8.09
N PHE A 121 -11.43 -14.92 8.01
CA PHE A 121 -11.70 -13.91 9.03
C PHE A 121 -12.73 -12.91 8.49
N CYS A 122 -13.95 -12.92 9.06
CA CYS A 122 -15.07 -12.12 8.54
C CYS A 122 -15.07 -10.65 8.98
N HIS A 123 -14.27 -10.28 10.00
CA HIS A 123 -14.28 -8.94 10.59
C HIS A 123 -12.89 -8.30 10.58
N VAL A 124 -12.32 -8.16 9.39
CA VAL A 124 -11.01 -7.51 9.20
C VAL A 124 -11.22 -6.19 8.45
N LEU A 125 -10.68 -5.11 9.00
CA LEU A 125 -10.72 -3.78 8.40
C LEU A 125 -9.29 -3.29 8.16
N THR A 126 -9.05 -2.75 6.99
CA THR A 126 -7.82 -2.02 6.72
C THR A 126 -7.87 -0.62 7.33
N GLU A 127 -6.76 -0.17 7.91
CA GLU A 127 -6.66 1.17 8.49
C GLU A 127 -6.44 2.28 7.45
N SER A 128 -6.21 1.93 6.18
CA SER A 128 -6.08 2.88 5.08
C SER A 128 -6.56 2.28 3.77
N ASN A 129 -7.04 3.14 2.88
CA ASN A 129 -7.48 2.79 1.53
C ASN A 129 -6.39 3.01 0.45
N THR A 130 -5.15 3.20 0.86
CA THR A 130 -4.01 3.40 -0.06
C THR A 130 -2.87 2.46 0.29
N THR A 131 -2.36 1.74 -0.71
CA THR A 131 -1.33 0.71 -0.58
C THR A 131 -0.09 1.19 0.18
N HIS A 132 0.41 2.38 -0.15
CA HIS A 132 1.61 2.96 0.49
C HIS A 132 1.44 3.29 1.99
N LYS A 133 0.22 3.19 2.53
CA LYS A 133 -0.06 3.30 3.96
C LYS A 133 -0.52 1.97 4.55
N SER A 134 -1.47 1.28 3.90
CA SER A 134 -2.05 0.04 4.43
C SER A 134 -1.01 -1.07 4.54
N VAL A 135 -0.17 -1.28 3.53
CA VAL A 135 0.84 -2.34 3.55
C VAL A 135 1.92 -2.12 4.62
N PRO A 136 2.52 -0.92 4.77
CA PRO A 136 3.41 -0.67 5.90
C PRO A 136 2.77 -0.87 7.27
N MET A 137 1.50 -0.50 7.46
CA MET A 137 0.77 -0.78 8.71
C MET A 137 0.51 -2.27 8.92
N LEU A 138 0.27 -3.03 7.84
CA LEU A 138 0.13 -4.47 7.89
C LEU A 138 1.45 -5.17 8.28
N LEU A 139 2.58 -4.67 7.79
CA LEU A 139 3.91 -5.26 7.99
C LEU A 139 4.62 -4.80 9.26
N SER A 140 4.07 -3.86 10.02
CA SER A 140 4.78 -3.25 11.16
C SER A 140 3.83 -2.93 12.32
N PRO A 141 4.33 -2.59 13.52
CA PRO A 141 3.50 -2.18 14.66
C PRO A 141 2.95 -0.75 14.54
N VAL A 142 2.98 -0.17 13.34
CA VAL A 142 2.45 1.16 13.05
C VAL A 142 0.95 1.08 12.80
N SER A 143 0.19 2.06 13.29
CA SER A 143 -1.26 2.18 13.06
C SER A 143 -1.61 3.55 12.48
N ALA A 144 -2.85 3.74 12.07
CA ALA A 144 -3.32 5.03 11.57
C ALA A 144 -3.20 6.15 12.63
N GLN A 145 -3.32 5.82 13.93
CA GLN A 145 -3.21 6.76 15.03
C GLN A 145 -1.77 7.22 15.29
N ASN A 146 -0.77 6.38 14.97
CA ASN A 146 0.63 6.66 15.22
C ASN A 146 1.51 6.55 13.96
N PHE A 147 0.94 6.84 12.80
CA PHE A 147 1.59 6.60 11.50
C PHE A 147 2.99 7.24 11.40
N ASP A 148 3.20 8.39 12.01
CA ASP A 148 4.52 9.06 12.00
C ASP A 148 5.61 8.27 12.74
N SER A 149 5.26 7.25 13.52
CA SER A 149 6.23 6.34 14.13
C SER A 149 6.95 5.44 13.11
N ILE A 150 6.44 5.35 11.87
CA ILE A 150 7.02 4.54 10.78
C ILE A 150 8.50 4.84 10.54
N TYR A 151 8.93 6.08 10.74
CA TYR A 151 10.33 6.50 10.56
C TYR A 151 11.30 5.90 11.60
N TYR A 152 10.78 5.24 12.63
CA TYR A 152 11.54 4.68 13.76
C TYR A 152 11.25 3.20 14.01
N ARG A 153 10.46 2.56 13.14
CA ARG A 153 10.03 1.17 13.30
C ARG A 153 10.56 0.30 12.19
N LYS A 154 10.66 -0.98 12.46
CA LYS A 154 10.97 -2.03 11.48
C LYS A 154 9.77 -2.92 11.25
N SER A 155 9.84 -3.73 10.20
CA SER A 155 8.78 -4.65 9.82
C SER A 155 8.83 -5.98 10.59
N ILE A 156 7.76 -6.76 10.45
CA ILE A 156 7.68 -8.13 10.94
C ILE A 156 8.81 -9.02 10.39
N ILE A 157 9.36 -8.69 9.21
CA ILE A 157 10.52 -9.40 8.64
C ILE A 157 11.70 -9.36 9.61
N THR A 158 11.99 -8.20 10.19
CA THR A 158 13.04 -8.08 11.23
C THR A 158 12.71 -8.92 12.46
N ALA A 159 11.44 -9.01 12.89
CA ALA A 159 11.06 -9.87 14.02
C ALA A 159 11.35 -11.35 13.74
N PHE A 160 11.04 -11.83 12.54
CA PHE A 160 11.38 -13.19 12.13
C PHE A 160 12.90 -13.42 12.04
N LYS A 161 13.68 -12.43 11.54
CA LYS A 161 15.15 -12.51 11.57
C LYS A 161 15.70 -12.63 12.99
N GLU A 162 15.21 -11.82 13.91
CA GLU A 162 15.60 -11.90 15.34
C GLU A 162 15.29 -13.27 15.93
N ALA A 163 14.18 -13.89 15.50
CA ALA A 163 13.80 -15.25 15.91
C ALA A 163 14.54 -16.38 15.15
N GLY A 164 15.56 -16.04 14.36
CA GLY A 164 16.42 -17.02 13.68
C GLY A 164 15.87 -17.57 12.37
N PHE A 165 14.89 -16.92 11.75
CA PHE A 165 14.39 -17.31 10.42
C PHE A 165 15.24 -16.71 9.31
N GLN A 166 15.47 -17.49 8.25
CA GLN A 166 15.86 -16.96 6.96
C GLN A 166 14.66 -16.26 6.33
N THR A 167 14.83 -15.04 5.88
CA THR A 167 13.74 -14.19 5.42
C THR A 167 13.85 -13.85 3.95
N ALA A 168 12.70 -13.83 3.25
CA ALA A 168 12.64 -13.38 1.86
C ALA A 168 11.45 -12.44 1.64
N PHE A 169 11.60 -11.48 0.72
CA PHE A 169 10.54 -10.58 0.27
C PHE A 169 10.56 -10.50 -1.25
N PHE A 170 9.46 -10.91 -1.89
CA PHE A 170 9.32 -10.87 -3.34
C PHE A 170 8.09 -10.04 -3.71
N SER A 171 8.25 -9.07 -4.59
CA SER A 171 7.19 -8.13 -4.93
C SER A 171 6.97 -8.02 -6.43
N ASN A 172 5.72 -8.16 -6.86
CA ASN A 172 5.26 -7.81 -8.20
C ASN A 172 4.81 -6.33 -8.26
N GLN A 173 5.37 -5.49 -7.42
CA GLN A 173 5.20 -4.03 -7.46
C GLN A 173 6.51 -3.37 -7.88
N ARG A 174 6.41 -2.16 -8.44
CA ARG A 174 7.62 -1.39 -8.79
C ARG A 174 8.30 -0.87 -7.55
N TYR A 175 9.63 -0.94 -7.54
CA TYR A 175 10.42 -0.24 -6.55
C TYR A 175 10.22 1.28 -6.71
N ASN A 176 9.78 1.96 -5.66
CA ASN A 176 9.42 3.37 -5.70
C ASN A 176 9.90 4.19 -4.49
N HIS A 177 10.84 3.64 -3.72
CA HIS A 177 11.38 4.24 -2.49
C HIS A 177 10.34 4.47 -1.39
N SER A 178 9.29 3.65 -1.35
CA SER A 178 8.28 3.65 -0.30
C SER A 178 8.72 2.86 0.93
N PHE A 179 7.94 2.95 2.02
CA PHE A 179 8.17 2.10 3.20
C PHE A 179 7.92 0.61 2.93
N ILE A 180 7.16 0.26 1.89
CA ILE A 180 7.01 -1.12 1.46
C ILE A 180 8.37 -1.67 1.02
N ASP A 181 9.08 -0.90 0.21
CA ASP A 181 10.41 -1.28 -0.29
C ASP A 181 11.43 -1.36 0.84
N PHE A 182 11.44 -0.36 1.74
CA PHE A 182 12.37 -0.36 2.87
C PHE A 182 12.14 -1.55 3.79
N PHE A 183 10.90 -1.91 4.07
CA PHE A 183 10.54 -3.08 4.85
C PHE A 183 10.89 -4.38 4.12
N GLY A 184 10.63 -4.45 2.80
CA GLY A 184 11.02 -5.59 1.98
C GLY A 184 12.54 -5.81 1.99
N MET A 185 13.32 -4.73 1.90
CA MET A 185 14.79 -4.77 1.93
C MET A 185 15.38 -5.13 3.32
N GLU A 186 14.55 -5.27 4.36
CA GLU A 186 15.00 -5.86 5.63
C GLU A 186 15.23 -7.36 5.52
N ALA A 187 14.63 -8.03 4.52
CA ALA A 187 14.80 -9.45 4.28
C ALA A 187 16.25 -9.82 3.89
N ASP A 188 16.63 -11.08 4.13
CA ASP A 188 17.94 -11.60 3.70
C ASP A 188 18.05 -11.74 2.18
N THR A 189 16.90 -12.06 1.54
CA THR A 189 16.75 -12.08 0.07
C THR A 189 15.54 -11.24 -0.30
N TYR A 190 15.67 -10.36 -1.27
CA TYR A 190 14.52 -9.62 -1.80
C TYR A 190 14.63 -9.41 -3.31
N ASP A 191 13.47 -9.30 -3.97
CA ASP A 191 13.37 -9.01 -5.39
C ASP A 191 12.08 -8.23 -5.70
N PHE A 192 12.19 -7.27 -6.63
CA PHE A 192 11.08 -6.49 -7.19
C PHE A 192 11.01 -6.83 -8.68
N ILE A 193 10.17 -7.78 -9.06
CA ILE A 193 10.16 -8.36 -10.42
C ILE A 193 9.60 -7.42 -11.47
N LYS A 194 8.91 -6.34 -11.08
CA LYS A 194 8.35 -5.37 -12.00
C LYS A 194 9.33 -4.23 -12.23
N GLU A 195 10.11 -4.32 -13.31
CA GLU A 195 11.06 -3.28 -13.68
C GLU A 195 10.40 -1.97 -14.13
N ASP A 196 11.11 -0.86 -13.93
CA ASP A 196 10.65 0.49 -14.31
C ASP A 196 11.05 0.87 -15.75
N SER A 197 11.36 -0.10 -16.60
CA SER A 197 11.74 0.18 -17.98
C SER A 197 10.51 0.51 -18.82
N GLN A 198 10.47 1.69 -19.43
CA GLN A 198 9.44 2.09 -20.38
C GLN A 198 9.45 1.22 -21.65
N ASP A 199 10.52 0.51 -21.90
CA ASP A 199 10.74 -0.35 -23.07
C ASP A 199 10.42 -1.84 -22.80
N SER A 200 10.14 -2.23 -21.57
CA SER A 200 9.80 -3.60 -21.24
C SER A 200 8.38 -3.92 -21.69
N GLN A 201 8.26 -4.75 -22.74
CA GLN A 201 6.98 -5.35 -23.14
C GLN A 201 6.51 -6.43 -22.16
N TYR A 202 7.38 -6.82 -21.23
CA TYR A 202 7.07 -7.83 -20.23
C TYR A 202 6.39 -7.19 -19.02
N ASN A 203 5.17 -7.63 -18.73
CA ASN A 203 4.43 -7.26 -17.55
C ASN A 203 4.25 -8.53 -16.70
N PRO A 204 5.08 -8.73 -15.65
CA PRO A 204 5.07 -9.96 -14.86
C PRO A 204 3.70 -10.19 -14.22
N SER A 205 3.29 -11.45 -14.17
CA SER A 205 2.13 -11.90 -13.41
C SER A 205 2.52 -12.24 -11.96
N ASP A 206 1.54 -12.40 -11.08
CA ASP A 206 1.83 -12.84 -9.71
C ASP A 206 2.39 -14.28 -9.68
N ASP A 207 2.09 -15.12 -10.68
CA ASP A 207 2.65 -16.47 -10.81
C ASP A 207 4.18 -16.46 -10.96
N ASP A 208 4.77 -15.38 -11.49
CA ASP A 208 6.23 -15.27 -11.61
C ASP A 208 6.93 -15.22 -10.24
N LEU A 209 6.20 -14.86 -9.19
CA LEU A 209 6.71 -14.90 -7.81
C LEU A 209 6.94 -16.34 -7.33
N LEU A 210 6.20 -17.33 -7.85
CA LEU A 210 6.30 -18.73 -7.42
C LEU A 210 7.67 -19.33 -7.72
N MET A 211 8.30 -18.96 -8.84
CA MET A 211 9.65 -19.39 -9.16
C MET A 211 10.68 -18.90 -8.13
N LEU A 212 10.47 -17.71 -7.57
CA LEU A 212 11.34 -17.16 -6.52
C LEU A 212 11.13 -17.88 -5.19
N VAL A 213 9.87 -18.23 -4.88
CA VAL A 213 9.54 -19.07 -3.71
C VAL A 213 10.20 -20.42 -3.81
N GLU A 214 10.09 -21.12 -4.96
CA GLU A 214 10.72 -22.42 -5.19
C GLU A 214 12.22 -22.35 -4.96
N LYS A 215 12.92 -21.39 -5.56
CA LYS A 215 14.36 -21.18 -5.37
C LYS A 215 14.72 -20.90 -3.91
N GLU A 216 13.87 -20.17 -3.17
CA GLU A 216 14.11 -19.88 -1.77
C GLU A 216 13.95 -21.15 -0.92
N LEU A 217 12.92 -21.98 -1.20
CA LEU A 217 12.68 -23.24 -0.53
C LEU A 217 13.77 -24.29 -0.81
N GLU A 218 14.33 -24.30 -2.02
CA GLU A 218 15.45 -25.17 -2.42
C GLU A 218 16.73 -24.96 -1.60
N LYS A 219 16.90 -23.77 -0.97
CA LYS A 219 18.02 -23.52 -0.06
C LYS A 219 18.02 -24.45 1.17
N GLY A 220 16.89 -25.09 1.46
CA GLY A 220 16.76 -26.10 2.49
C GLY A 220 16.85 -25.58 3.93
N ASN A 221 16.72 -24.28 4.15
CA ASN A 221 16.69 -23.70 5.48
C ASN A 221 15.50 -24.25 6.27
N ARG A 222 15.70 -24.62 7.53
CA ARG A 222 14.65 -25.20 8.37
C ARG A 222 13.60 -24.20 8.79
N LYS A 223 14.01 -22.93 9.04
CA LYS A 223 13.14 -21.83 9.43
C LYS A 223 13.17 -20.77 8.34
N GLN A 224 12.03 -20.57 7.68
CA GLN A 224 11.90 -19.59 6.60
C GLN A 224 10.65 -18.75 6.79
N PHE A 225 10.76 -17.46 6.54
CA PHE A 225 9.64 -16.54 6.45
C PHE A 225 9.71 -15.80 5.10
N ILE A 226 8.73 -16.03 4.25
CA ILE A 226 8.66 -15.49 2.90
C ILE A 226 7.45 -14.56 2.81
N VAL A 227 7.67 -13.33 2.38
CA VAL A 227 6.61 -12.36 2.11
C VAL A 227 6.47 -12.20 0.60
N LEU A 228 5.26 -12.39 0.09
CA LEU A 228 4.90 -12.14 -1.30
C LEU A 228 4.00 -10.91 -1.36
N HIS A 229 4.39 -9.90 -2.12
CA HIS A 229 3.57 -8.71 -2.35
C HIS A 229 3.08 -8.73 -3.80
N THR A 230 1.82 -9.13 -3.98
CA THR A 230 1.21 -9.33 -5.30
C THR A 230 0.79 -8.00 -5.95
N TYR A 231 0.53 -8.05 -7.25
CA TYR A 231 -0.17 -6.98 -7.97
C TYR A 231 -1.70 -7.18 -7.92
N GLY A 232 -2.13 -8.41 -7.66
CA GLY A 232 -3.50 -8.80 -7.31
C GLY A 232 -4.56 -8.27 -8.25
N SER A 233 -5.62 -7.69 -7.68
CA SER A 233 -6.75 -7.10 -8.41
C SER A 233 -6.58 -5.58 -8.64
N HIS A 234 -5.35 -5.09 -8.85
CA HIS A 234 -5.12 -3.67 -9.18
C HIS A 234 -5.73 -3.31 -10.53
N PHE A 235 -6.32 -2.13 -10.65
CA PHE A 235 -6.83 -1.62 -11.92
C PHE A 235 -5.65 -1.37 -12.93
N ASN A 236 -5.72 -1.74 -14.22
CA ASN A 236 -6.85 -2.30 -14.97
C ASN A 236 -7.02 -3.82 -14.70
N TYR A 237 -8.19 -4.25 -14.25
CA TYR A 237 -8.47 -5.64 -13.83
C TYR A 237 -8.24 -6.67 -14.93
N ARG A 238 -8.60 -6.35 -16.20
CA ARG A 238 -8.46 -7.26 -17.34
C ARG A 238 -7.00 -7.66 -17.64
N GLU A 239 -6.05 -6.86 -17.19
CA GLU A 239 -4.63 -7.12 -17.34
C GLU A 239 -4.05 -8.00 -16.23
N ARG A 240 -4.85 -8.44 -15.27
CA ARG A 240 -4.39 -9.20 -14.09
C ARG A 240 -4.39 -10.71 -14.31
N TYR A 241 -4.97 -11.18 -15.37
CA TYR A 241 -5.07 -12.60 -15.70
C TYR A 241 -4.96 -12.81 -17.22
N PRO A 242 -4.44 -13.98 -17.66
CA PRO A 242 -4.39 -14.32 -19.08
C PRO A 242 -5.81 -14.58 -19.62
N GLU A 243 -6.01 -14.42 -20.92
CA GLU A 243 -7.30 -14.61 -21.58
C GLU A 243 -7.92 -15.99 -21.30
N ALA A 244 -7.07 -17.01 -21.24
CA ALA A 244 -7.51 -18.39 -20.97
C ALA A 244 -8.07 -18.59 -19.55
N ALA A 245 -7.77 -17.69 -18.61
CA ALA A 245 -8.28 -17.70 -17.23
C ALA A 245 -9.56 -16.87 -17.06
N ALA A 246 -10.06 -16.20 -18.09
CA ALA A 246 -11.31 -15.47 -18.06
C ALA A 246 -12.50 -16.43 -17.92
N PHE A 247 -13.21 -16.34 -16.79
CA PHE A 247 -14.36 -17.20 -16.48
C PHE A 247 -15.69 -16.45 -16.64
N PHE A 248 -15.76 -15.22 -16.11
CA PHE A 248 -16.94 -14.38 -16.22
C PHE A 248 -16.85 -13.48 -17.47
N LEU A 249 -17.79 -13.60 -18.39
CA LEU A 249 -17.77 -12.91 -19.68
C LEU A 249 -19.10 -12.14 -19.93
N PRO A 250 -19.10 -11.05 -20.71
CA PRO A 250 -17.94 -10.39 -21.29
C PRO A 250 -17.14 -9.61 -20.22
N ASP A 251 -15.81 -9.59 -20.35
CA ASP A 251 -14.88 -8.89 -19.43
C ASP A 251 -14.14 -7.72 -20.10
N PHE A 252 -14.58 -7.33 -21.29
CA PHE A 252 -14.04 -6.22 -22.06
C PHE A 252 -15.16 -5.56 -22.90
N PRO A 253 -15.13 -4.22 -23.11
CA PRO A 253 -14.17 -3.23 -22.59
C PRO A 253 -14.35 -2.94 -21.08
N VAL A 254 -13.29 -2.47 -20.43
CA VAL A 254 -13.24 -2.19 -18.97
C VAL A 254 -13.17 -0.68 -18.66
N ASP A 255 -13.64 0.14 -19.56
CA ASP A 255 -13.73 1.58 -19.33
C ASP A 255 -14.65 1.88 -18.15
N ALA A 256 -14.29 2.87 -17.33
CA ALA A 256 -15.06 3.28 -16.15
C ALA A 256 -16.32 4.07 -16.53
N GLU A 257 -17.12 3.53 -17.45
CA GLU A 257 -18.40 4.06 -17.88
C GLU A 257 -19.54 3.14 -17.41
N VAL A 258 -20.68 3.73 -17.06
CA VAL A 258 -21.85 2.98 -16.54
C VAL A 258 -22.30 1.86 -17.49
N LYS A 259 -22.20 2.07 -18.81
CA LYS A 259 -22.59 1.06 -19.82
C LYS A 259 -21.72 -0.19 -19.80
N TYR A 260 -20.49 -0.12 -19.26
CA TYR A 260 -19.55 -1.24 -19.16
C TYR A 260 -19.41 -1.79 -17.74
N ARG A 261 -20.33 -1.42 -16.85
CA ARG A 261 -20.31 -1.84 -15.44
C ARG A 261 -20.17 -3.35 -15.27
N ASP A 262 -20.95 -4.11 -16.03
CA ASP A 262 -20.97 -5.58 -15.91
C ASP A 262 -19.69 -6.20 -16.41
N ASN A 263 -19.11 -5.67 -17.49
CA ASN A 263 -17.81 -6.09 -17.99
C ASN A 263 -16.71 -5.82 -16.96
N LEU A 264 -16.74 -4.63 -16.32
CA LEU A 264 -15.79 -4.25 -15.30
C LEU A 264 -15.89 -5.15 -14.06
N MET A 265 -17.13 -5.50 -13.64
CA MET A 265 -17.36 -6.47 -12.57
C MET A 265 -16.84 -7.86 -12.94
N ASN A 266 -17.09 -8.32 -14.17
CA ASN A 266 -16.59 -9.59 -14.66
C ASN A 266 -15.05 -9.63 -14.64
N ALA A 267 -14.40 -8.58 -15.13
CA ALA A 267 -12.95 -8.49 -15.11
C ALA A 267 -12.39 -8.47 -13.67
N TYR A 268 -13.05 -7.75 -12.76
CA TYR A 268 -12.66 -7.72 -11.35
C TYR A 268 -12.80 -9.10 -10.68
N ASP A 269 -13.93 -9.78 -10.87
CA ASP A 269 -14.17 -11.11 -10.30
C ASP A 269 -13.23 -12.16 -10.92
N ASN A 270 -12.90 -12.05 -12.20
CA ASN A 270 -11.87 -12.88 -12.82
C ASN A 270 -10.48 -12.67 -12.18
N SER A 271 -10.12 -11.43 -11.85
CA SER A 271 -8.85 -11.14 -11.19
C SER A 271 -8.79 -11.75 -9.77
N ILE A 272 -9.90 -11.75 -9.03
CA ILE A 272 -10.00 -12.43 -7.73
C ILE A 272 -9.89 -13.94 -7.90
N ARG A 273 -10.59 -14.51 -8.89
CA ARG A 273 -10.53 -15.94 -9.20
C ARG A 273 -9.11 -16.38 -9.61
N TYR A 274 -8.39 -15.53 -10.32
CA TYR A 274 -6.99 -15.78 -10.65
C TYR A 274 -6.07 -15.71 -9.41
N THR A 275 -6.33 -14.79 -8.50
CA THR A 275 -5.65 -14.74 -7.20
C THR A 275 -5.93 -16.00 -6.36
N ASP A 276 -7.16 -16.51 -6.39
CA ASP A 276 -7.52 -17.78 -5.73
C ASP A 276 -6.72 -18.96 -6.26
N ASN A 277 -6.48 -19.02 -7.57
CA ASN A 277 -5.65 -20.06 -8.18
C ASN A 277 -4.16 -19.90 -7.85
N PHE A 278 -3.69 -18.68 -7.63
CA PHE A 278 -2.32 -18.39 -7.21
C PHE A 278 -2.06 -18.85 -5.78
N LEU A 279 -3.04 -18.70 -4.87
CA LEU A 279 -2.94 -19.05 -3.44
C LEU A 279 -3.00 -20.56 -3.22
#